data_725785c5b632abf5a61bc3354e0b6451
#
_entry.id   725785c5b632abf5a61bc3354e0b6451
#
_cell.length_a   1.000
_cell.length_b   1.000
_cell.length_c   1.000
_cell.angle_alpha   90.00
_cell.angle_beta   90.00
_cell.angle_gamma   90.00
#
_symmetry.space_group_name_H-M   'P 1'
#
loop_
_entity.id
_entity.type
_entity.pdbx_description
1 polymer ?
#
loop_
_entity_poly.entity_id
_entity_poly.type
_entity_poly.pdbx_seq_one_letter_code
_entity_poly.pdbx_strand_id
1 'polypeptide(L)'
;MKILKVTLICALVIALTIPGFAEIQQRSGKVLEMKGKVDVAQIGGETVPAKVGMALHEGDILETKGDAWALIELEGIEKSTVEIDENSQLLLSKLEMDTEEGSQDTMLDVAIGKILIKVAKLRHEKSKFEVKTPTSVVGVRGTEFAVEVEALE
;
A
#
# COMPACT_ATOMS: atom_id res chain seq x y z
N MET A 1 -28.69 -22.67 -47.51
CA MET A 1 -28.21 -21.27 -47.39
C MET A 1 -28.81 -20.50 -46.19
N LYS A 2 -30.02 -20.74 -45.76
CA LYS A 2 -30.64 -20.06 -44.59
C LYS A 2 -30.09 -20.54 -43.27
N ILE A 3 -29.70 -21.79 -43.12
CA ILE A 3 -29.14 -22.38 -41.89
C ILE A 3 -27.71 -21.89 -41.64
N LEU A 4 -26.93 -21.67 -42.69
CA LEU A 4 -25.55 -21.18 -42.59
C LEU A 4 -25.47 -19.72 -42.11
N LYS A 5 -26.47 -18.89 -42.41
CA LYS A 5 -26.55 -17.49 -41.95
C LYS A 5 -26.98 -17.37 -40.51
N VAL A 6 -27.76 -18.28 -39.95
CA VAL A 6 -28.21 -18.30 -38.57
C VAL A 6 -27.08 -18.73 -37.65
N THR A 7 -26.27 -19.72 -38.05
CA THR A 7 -25.10 -20.16 -37.28
C THR A 7 -23.99 -19.09 -37.17
N LEU A 8 -23.83 -18.29 -38.24
CA LEU A 8 -22.84 -17.20 -38.21
C LEU A 8 -23.25 -16.05 -37.28
N ILE A 9 -24.55 -15.76 -37.16
CA ILE A 9 -25.06 -14.71 -36.23
C ILE A 9 -24.96 -15.17 -34.78
N CYS A 10 -25.25 -16.45 -34.48
CA CYS A 10 -25.08 -16.98 -33.12
C CYS A 10 -23.61 -17.00 -32.67
N ALA A 11 -22.63 -17.25 -33.54
CA ALA A 11 -21.21 -17.21 -33.23
C ALA A 11 -20.72 -15.77 -32.94
N LEU A 12 -21.30 -14.76 -33.54
CA LEU A 12 -20.94 -13.35 -33.34
C LEU A 12 -21.46 -12.79 -32.01
N VAL A 13 -22.58 -13.29 -31.50
CA VAL A 13 -23.16 -12.80 -30.22
C VAL A 13 -22.44 -13.36 -28.99
N ILE A 14 -21.81 -14.53 -29.10
CA ILE A 14 -21.07 -15.15 -27.98
C ILE A 14 -19.71 -14.46 -27.70
N ALA A 15 -19.18 -13.70 -28.66
CA ALA A 15 -17.89 -13.02 -28.55
C ALA A 15 -17.94 -11.71 -27.75
N LEU A 16 -19.10 -11.26 -27.23
CA LEU A 16 -19.27 -9.94 -26.57
C LEU A 16 -19.47 -9.99 -25.07
N THR A 17 -19.38 -11.15 -24.44
CA THR A 17 -19.38 -11.24 -22.97
C THR A 17 -17.97 -11.54 -22.47
N ILE A 18 -17.07 -10.57 -22.56
CA ILE A 18 -15.85 -10.58 -21.74
C ILE A 18 -16.32 -10.17 -20.34
N PRO A 19 -16.26 -11.06 -19.34
CA PRO A 19 -16.47 -10.62 -17.98
C PRO A 19 -15.39 -9.57 -17.67
N GLY A 20 -15.81 -8.38 -17.28
CA GLY A 20 -14.89 -7.37 -16.75
C GLY A 20 -14.21 -7.99 -15.54
N PHE A 21 -12.92 -8.26 -15.64
CA PHE A 21 -12.11 -8.59 -14.47
C PHE A 21 -11.84 -7.28 -13.75
N ALA A 22 -12.21 -7.20 -12.48
CA ALA A 22 -11.79 -6.10 -11.62
C ALA A 22 -10.27 -5.93 -11.76
N GLU A 23 -9.83 -4.76 -12.22
CA GLU A 23 -8.42 -4.49 -12.42
C GLU A 23 -7.82 -3.99 -11.11
N ILE A 24 -7.20 -4.90 -10.37
CA ILE A 24 -6.44 -4.55 -9.17
C ILE A 24 -5.08 -4.03 -9.61
N GLN A 25 -4.81 -2.76 -9.31
CA GLN A 25 -3.54 -2.11 -9.56
C GLN A 25 -2.74 -1.96 -8.27
N GLN A 26 -1.44 -2.22 -8.35
CA GLN A 26 -0.53 -1.92 -7.26
C GLN A 26 -0.28 -0.41 -7.21
N ARG A 27 -0.34 0.14 -5.99
CA ARG A 27 0.02 1.52 -5.70
C ARG A 27 1.47 1.61 -5.24
N SER A 28 2.01 2.79 -5.23
CA SER A 28 3.34 3.09 -4.73
C SER A 28 3.30 4.01 -3.53
N GLY A 29 4.39 4.03 -2.80
CA GLY A 29 4.72 5.08 -1.86
C GLY A 29 5.89 5.90 -2.38
N LYS A 30 6.19 7.00 -1.70
CA LYS A 30 7.31 7.87 -2.03
C LYS A 30 7.92 8.45 -0.76
N VAL A 31 9.24 8.45 -0.68
CA VAL A 31 9.97 9.14 0.39
C VAL A 31 9.89 10.64 0.13
N LEU A 32 9.23 11.38 1.02
CA LEU A 32 9.10 12.84 0.91
C LEU A 32 10.28 13.55 1.58
N GLU A 33 10.60 13.14 2.80
CA GLU A 33 11.66 13.73 3.61
C GLU A 33 12.34 12.64 4.43
N MET A 34 13.57 12.86 4.80
CA MET A 34 14.31 11.96 5.68
C MET A 34 15.51 12.66 6.30
N LYS A 35 15.97 12.13 7.42
CA LYS A 35 17.19 12.54 8.10
C LYS A 35 17.89 11.31 8.66
N GLY A 36 19.23 11.34 8.65
CA GLY A 36 20.03 10.25 9.19
C GLY A 36 20.08 9.03 8.27
N LYS A 37 20.34 7.88 8.85
CA LYS A 37 20.47 6.62 8.11
C LYS A 37 19.13 5.90 8.04
N VAL A 38 18.60 5.82 6.83
CA VAL A 38 17.37 5.08 6.49
C VAL A 38 17.71 4.10 5.37
N ASP A 39 17.39 2.85 5.57
CA ASP A 39 17.61 1.78 4.59
C ASP A 39 16.27 1.23 4.10
N VAL A 40 16.22 0.80 2.84
CA VAL A 40 15.05 0.13 2.26
C VAL A 40 15.49 -1.24 1.76
N ALA A 41 14.93 -2.29 2.37
CA ALA A 41 15.06 -3.65 1.86
C ALA A 41 13.95 -3.90 0.84
N GLN A 42 14.33 -4.06 -0.42
CA GLN A 42 13.41 -4.29 -1.54
C GLN A 42 13.07 -5.78 -1.69
N ILE A 43 11.94 -6.04 -2.33
CA ILE A 43 11.60 -7.41 -2.74
C ILE A 43 12.74 -7.99 -3.59
N GLY A 44 13.21 -9.17 -3.21
CA GLY A 44 14.40 -9.79 -3.85
C GLY A 44 15.65 -9.73 -2.99
N GLY A 45 15.60 -9.03 -1.84
CA GLY A 45 16.60 -9.09 -0.77
C GLY A 45 17.74 -8.09 -0.86
N GLU A 46 17.69 -7.14 -1.79
CA GLU A 46 18.67 -6.05 -1.84
C GLU A 46 18.27 -4.94 -0.87
N THR A 47 19.21 -4.55 0.00
CA THR A 47 19.04 -3.40 0.90
C THR A 47 19.82 -2.22 0.34
N VAL A 48 19.11 -1.13 0.12
CA VAL A 48 19.67 0.11 -0.45
C VAL A 48 19.41 1.29 0.48
N PRO A 49 20.32 2.28 0.54
CA PRO A 49 20.05 3.51 1.28
C PRO A 49 18.86 4.25 0.67
N ALA A 50 17.92 4.68 1.53
CA ALA A 50 16.80 5.50 1.10
C ALA A 50 17.26 6.86 0.57
N LYS A 51 16.47 7.43 -0.32
CA LYS A 51 16.68 8.78 -0.85
C LYS A 51 15.34 9.51 -0.97
N VAL A 52 15.35 10.82 -0.76
CA VAL A 52 14.18 11.65 -1.03
C VAL A 52 13.77 11.50 -2.50
N GLY A 53 12.48 11.30 -2.72
CA GLY A 53 11.90 11.02 -4.04
C GLY A 53 11.94 9.54 -4.45
N MET A 54 12.53 8.65 -3.66
CA MET A 54 12.56 7.21 -3.95
C MET A 54 11.14 6.65 -3.93
N ALA A 55 10.81 5.87 -4.97
CA ALA A 55 9.57 5.12 -5.02
C ALA A 55 9.67 3.88 -4.12
N LEU A 56 8.56 3.59 -3.43
CA LEU A 56 8.40 2.45 -2.54
C LEU A 56 7.26 1.58 -3.07
N HIS A 57 7.41 0.28 -2.94
CA HIS A 57 6.44 -0.69 -3.45
C HIS A 57 5.94 -1.61 -2.34
N GLU A 58 4.85 -2.29 -2.60
CA GLU A 58 4.39 -3.38 -1.76
C GLU A 58 5.50 -4.40 -1.55
N GLY A 59 5.72 -4.79 -0.31
CA GLY A 59 6.77 -5.71 0.12
C GLY A 59 8.10 -5.05 0.51
N ASP A 60 8.27 -3.74 0.27
CA ASP A 60 9.46 -3.02 0.73
C ASP A 60 9.42 -2.83 2.26
N ILE A 61 10.59 -2.97 2.89
CA ILE A 61 10.78 -2.74 4.32
C ILE A 61 11.65 -1.49 4.51
N LEU A 62 11.13 -0.50 5.22
CA LEU A 62 11.90 0.68 5.64
C LEU A 62 12.44 0.45 7.04
N GLU A 63 13.71 0.76 7.23
CA GLU A 63 14.39 0.68 8.52
C GLU A 63 15.11 1.99 8.83
N THR A 64 14.74 2.65 9.92
CA THR A 64 15.40 3.83 10.44
C THR A 64 16.37 3.44 11.56
N LYS A 65 17.56 4.03 11.56
CA LYS A 65 18.57 3.83 12.62
C LYS A 65 18.45 4.93 13.68
N GLY A 66 19.31 4.89 14.70
CA GLY A 66 19.33 5.94 15.73
C GLY A 66 19.54 7.33 15.14
N ASP A 67 18.88 8.33 15.71
CA ASP A 67 18.86 9.73 15.27
C ASP A 67 18.34 9.93 13.81
N ALA A 68 17.68 8.91 13.23
CA ALA A 68 17.11 8.96 11.88
C ALA A 68 15.59 9.00 11.93
N TRP A 69 14.99 9.58 10.89
CA TRP A 69 13.55 9.53 10.66
C TRP A 69 13.25 9.65 9.16
N ALA A 70 12.07 9.22 8.76
CA ALA A 70 11.60 9.35 7.39
C ALA A 70 10.10 9.69 7.35
N LEU A 71 9.72 10.54 6.38
CA LEU A 71 8.34 10.83 6.03
C LEU A 71 8.06 10.24 4.64
N ILE A 72 7.08 9.37 4.56
CA ILE A 72 6.63 8.79 3.30
C ILE A 72 5.20 9.17 3.00
N GLU A 73 4.87 9.30 1.72
CA GLU A 73 3.50 9.43 1.22
C GLU A 73 3.11 8.12 0.53
N LEU A 74 1.94 7.62 0.84
CA LEU A 74 1.31 6.50 0.12
C LEU A 74 0.38 7.09 -0.92
N GLU A 75 0.70 6.85 -2.19
CA GLU A 75 -0.10 7.33 -3.32
C GLU A 75 -1.40 6.55 -3.44
N GLY A 76 -2.45 7.18 -3.95
CA GLY A 76 -3.76 6.56 -4.12
C GLY A 76 -4.85 7.60 -4.33
N ILE A 77 -6.10 7.13 -4.29
CA ILE A 77 -7.29 8.00 -4.39
C ILE A 77 -7.31 8.95 -3.18
N GLU A 78 -7.12 8.41 -1.99
CA GLU A 78 -6.89 9.18 -0.77
C GLU A 78 -5.46 8.97 -0.32
N LYS A 79 -4.67 10.03 -0.38
CA LYS A 79 -3.28 10.02 0.03
C LYS A 79 -3.17 9.93 1.55
N SER A 80 -2.16 9.22 2.01
CA SER A 80 -1.84 9.09 3.43
C SER A 80 -0.34 9.31 3.63
N THR A 81 0.03 9.84 4.78
CA THR A 81 1.44 10.03 5.15
C THR A 81 1.79 9.20 6.37
N VAL A 82 3.00 8.70 6.39
CA VAL A 82 3.57 7.94 7.50
C VAL A 82 4.92 8.55 7.84
N GLU A 83 5.03 9.05 9.07
CA GLU A 83 6.29 9.47 9.66
C GLU A 83 6.84 8.30 10.49
N ILE A 84 8.08 7.94 10.22
CA ILE A 84 8.77 6.81 10.82
C ILE A 84 9.87 7.37 11.70
N ASP A 85 9.75 7.21 13.02
CA ASP A 85 10.73 7.65 14.00
C ASP A 85 11.99 6.78 13.97
N GLU A 86 12.99 7.14 14.77
CA GLU A 86 14.23 6.37 14.88
C GLU A 86 14.02 4.94 15.39
N ASN A 87 14.95 4.04 15.03
CA ASN A 87 14.95 2.64 15.46
C ASN A 87 13.64 1.89 15.13
N SER A 88 13.05 2.22 14.01
CA SER A 88 11.76 1.67 13.57
C SER A 88 11.91 0.81 12.32
N GLN A 89 11.03 -0.19 12.19
CA GLN A 89 10.94 -1.04 11.03
C GLN A 89 9.48 -1.14 10.57
N LEU A 90 9.24 -0.74 9.33
CA LEU A 90 7.94 -0.70 8.68
C LEU A 90 7.96 -1.50 7.37
N LEU A 91 7.09 -2.49 7.25
CA LEU A 91 6.83 -3.21 6.00
C LEU A 91 5.57 -2.65 5.34
N LEU A 92 5.65 -2.35 4.06
CA LEU A 92 4.50 -2.02 3.21
C LEU A 92 3.83 -3.31 2.73
N SER A 93 2.99 -3.93 3.56
CA SER A 93 2.46 -5.27 3.31
C SER A 93 1.44 -5.34 2.20
N LYS A 94 0.66 -4.25 2.01
CA LYS A 94 -0.35 -4.18 0.96
C LYS A 94 -0.57 -2.75 0.50
N LEU A 95 -0.47 -2.53 -0.79
CA LEU A 95 -0.73 -1.26 -1.46
C LEU A 95 -1.50 -1.52 -2.76
N GLU A 96 -2.80 -1.74 -2.66
CA GLU A 96 -3.65 -2.07 -3.80
C GLU A 96 -4.76 -1.05 -4.02
N MET A 97 -5.23 -0.96 -5.24
CA MET A 97 -6.37 -0.15 -5.65
C MET A 97 -7.20 -0.92 -6.68
N ASP A 98 -8.50 -0.97 -6.45
CA ASP A 98 -9.48 -1.40 -7.44
C ASP A 98 -9.94 -0.17 -8.23
N THR A 99 -9.56 -0.10 -9.49
CA THR A 99 -9.87 1.05 -10.35
C THR A 99 -11.31 1.08 -10.82
N GLU A 100 -11.97 -0.06 -10.89
CA GLU A 100 -13.39 -0.14 -11.28
C GLU A 100 -14.31 0.29 -10.13
N GLU A 101 -14.03 -0.17 -8.92
CA GLU A 101 -14.80 0.18 -7.73
C GLU A 101 -14.37 1.52 -7.12
N GLY A 102 -13.18 2.00 -7.42
CA GLY A 102 -12.61 3.21 -6.79
C GLY A 102 -12.29 2.99 -5.32
N SER A 103 -11.96 1.77 -4.91
CA SER A 103 -11.55 1.42 -3.57
C SER A 103 -10.04 1.20 -3.46
N GLN A 104 -9.50 1.35 -2.27
CA GLN A 104 -8.07 1.11 -2.02
C GLN A 104 -7.86 0.35 -0.72
N ASP A 105 -6.91 -0.59 -0.75
CA ASP A 105 -6.49 -1.36 0.41
C ASP A 105 -5.03 -1.03 0.77
N THR A 106 -4.82 -0.69 2.03
CA THR A 106 -3.50 -0.44 2.59
C THR A 106 -3.32 -1.28 3.83
N MET A 107 -2.21 -2.01 3.91
CA MET A 107 -1.77 -2.69 5.12
C MET A 107 -0.31 -2.40 5.38
N LEU A 108 -0.03 -1.91 6.58
CA LEU A 108 1.30 -1.61 7.08
C LEU A 108 1.61 -2.54 8.25
N ASP A 109 2.78 -3.17 8.25
CA ASP A 109 3.26 -3.97 9.39
C ASP A 109 4.38 -3.23 10.11
N VAL A 110 4.17 -2.90 11.38
CA VAL A 110 5.17 -2.28 12.25
C VAL A 110 5.77 -3.36 13.12
N ALA A 111 7.02 -3.71 12.85
CA ALA A 111 7.71 -4.75 13.62
C ALA A 111 8.25 -4.21 14.94
N ILE A 112 8.80 -2.99 14.93
CA ILE A 112 9.37 -2.32 16.08
C ILE A 112 9.42 -0.80 15.82
N GLY A 113 9.45 -0.03 16.89
CA GLY A 113 9.62 1.42 16.87
C GLY A 113 8.31 2.18 16.88
N LYS A 114 8.36 3.42 16.46
CA LYS A 114 7.24 4.35 16.51
C LYS A 114 6.96 4.98 15.16
N ILE A 115 5.71 4.98 14.77
CA ILE A 115 5.25 5.64 13.56
C ILE A 115 4.05 6.55 13.87
N LEU A 116 3.98 7.68 13.18
CA LEU A 116 2.83 8.56 13.17
C LEU A 116 2.17 8.48 11.81
N ILE A 117 0.91 8.12 11.79
CA ILE A 117 0.16 7.89 10.55
C ILE A 117 -0.95 8.93 10.45
N LYS A 118 -1.04 9.56 9.29
CA LYS A 118 -2.09 10.49 8.94
C LYS A 118 -2.84 9.96 7.72
N VAL A 119 -4.00 9.36 7.97
CA VAL A 119 -4.85 8.76 6.95
C VAL A 119 -5.88 9.77 6.49
N ALA A 120 -5.92 10.06 5.20
CA ALA A 120 -7.02 10.84 4.61
C ALA A 120 -8.34 10.09 4.79
N LYS A 121 -9.44 10.83 4.88
CA LYS A 121 -10.77 10.22 5.05
C LYS A 121 -11.10 9.29 3.89
N LEU A 122 -11.20 8.00 4.16
CA LEU A 122 -11.60 7.00 3.18
C LEU A 122 -13.07 7.20 2.79
N ARG A 123 -13.31 7.59 1.55
CA ARG A 123 -14.65 7.92 1.03
C ARG A 123 -15.41 6.69 0.59
N HIS A 124 -14.70 5.71 0.04
CA HIS A 124 -15.31 4.48 -0.44
C HIS A 124 -15.48 3.47 0.71
N GLU A 125 -16.65 2.83 0.82
CA GLU A 125 -16.98 1.93 1.93
C GLU A 125 -16.08 0.69 1.98
N LYS A 126 -15.65 0.20 0.83
CA LYS A 126 -14.76 -0.97 0.70
C LYS A 126 -13.28 -0.64 0.91
N SER A 127 -12.91 0.65 0.90
CA SER A 127 -11.52 1.05 1.18
C SER A 127 -11.13 0.71 2.61
N LYS A 128 -9.91 0.18 2.78
CA LYS A 128 -9.36 -0.22 4.07
C LYS A 128 -7.99 0.39 4.28
N PHE A 129 -7.72 0.77 5.51
CA PHE A 129 -6.39 1.12 5.98
C PHE A 129 -6.14 0.40 7.30
N GLU A 130 -5.22 -0.53 7.32
CA GLU A 130 -4.94 -1.38 8.47
C GLU A 130 -3.45 -1.26 8.85
N VAL A 131 -3.19 -1.24 10.15
CA VAL A 131 -1.84 -1.28 10.70
C VAL A 131 -1.74 -2.49 11.60
N LYS A 132 -0.81 -3.35 11.28
CA LYS A 132 -0.52 -4.56 12.03
C LYS A 132 0.73 -4.37 12.87
N THR A 133 0.69 -4.87 14.09
CA THR A 133 1.82 -5.01 15.01
C THR A 133 1.95 -6.48 15.41
N PRO A 134 3.01 -6.89 16.13
CA PRO A 134 3.13 -8.26 16.61
C PRO A 134 1.96 -8.76 17.47
N THR A 135 1.22 -7.84 18.09
CA THR A 135 0.15 -8.18 19.06
C THR A 135 -1.24 -7.70 18.64
N SER A 136 -1.37 -6.86 17.62
CA SER A 136 -2.64 -6.19 17.29
C SER A 136 -2.77 -5.87 15.81
N VAL A 137 -4.01 -5.72 15.36
CA VAL A 137 -4.35 -5.13 14.05
C VAL A 137 -5.33 -4.00 14.29
N VAL A 138 -5.02 -2.81 13.79
CA VAL A 138 -5.82 -1.59 13.92
C VAL A 138 -6.31 -1.16 12.55
N GLY A 139 -7.62 -1.12 12.35
CA GLY A 139 -8.25 -0.56 11.15
C GLY A 139 -8.70 0.88 11.38
N VAL A 140 -8.47 1.76 10.40
CA VAL A 140 -8.83 3.18 10.47
C VAL A 140 -9.52 3.67 9.21
N ARG A 141 -10.32 4.73 9.33
CA ARG A 141 -11.06 5.31 8.19
C ARG A 141 -10.89 6.82 8.04
N GLY A 142 -9.73 7.34 8.37
CA GLY A 142 -9.42 8.77 8.26
C GLY A 142 -9.24 9.39 9.63
N THR A 143 -8.00 9.37 10.08
CA THR A 143 -7.57 9.92 11.37
C THR A 143 -6.06 10.10 11.37
N GLU A 144 -5.57 10.81 12.36
CA GLU A 144 -4.15 10.87 12.71
C GLU A 144 -3.95 10.09 14.01
N PHE A 145 -2.99 9.15 14.02
CA PHE A 145 -2.70 8.32 15.19
C PHE A 145 -1.25 7.84 15.18
N ALA A 146 -0.74 7.54 16.37
CA ALA A 146 0.58 6.96 16.53
C ALA A 146 0.48 5.49 16.91
N VAL A 147 1.43 4.70 16.41
CA VAL A 147 1.63 3.30 16.79
C VAL A 147 3.05 3.16 17.31
N GLU A 148 3.20 2.56 18.48
CA GLU A 148 4.50 2.30 19.09
C GLU A 148 4.59 0.82 19.47
N VAL A 149 5.67 0.19 19.04
CA VAL A 149 6.00 -1.23 19.31
C VAL A 149 7.36 -1.27 19.99
N GLU A 150 7.38 -1.63 21.26
CA GLU A 150 8.60 -1.82 22.01
C GLU A 150 9.24 -3.18 21.70
N ALA A 151 10.57 -3.25 21.76
CA ALA A 151 11.26 -4.53 21.69
C ALA A 151 10.88 -5.38 22.91
N LEU A 152 10.49 -6.62 22.67
CA LEU A 152 10.33 -7.59 23.78
C LEU A 152 11.73 -7.92 24.32
N GLU A 153 11.93 -7.65 25.60
CA GLU A 153 13.14 -8.06 26.31
C GLU A 153 13.21 -9.58 26.47
#